data_42956f340e5845928c76ae29675879dd
#
_entry.id   42956f340e5845928c76ae29675879dd
#
_cell.length_a   1.000
_cell.length_b   1.000
_cell.length_c   1.000
_cell.angle_alpha   90.00
_cell.angle_beta   90.00
_cell.angle_gamma   90.00
#
_symmetry.space_group_name_H-M   'P 1'
#
loop_
_entity.id
_entity.type
_entity.pdbx_description
1 polymer ?
#
loop_
_entity_poly.entity_id
_entity_poly.type
_entity_poly.pdbx_seq_one_letter_code
_entity_poly.pdbx_strand_id
1 'polypeptide(L)'
;NTPGVRMAYAVRLFLKLVHERKEIGRVATKPTQAQEDAVNAGILRWMLQGTKFELKRRYEQEESVRKVIDVARRLEGLARHAGVHAAGVVIAQQPLDDLIPLYKPPDAEQIVTQFDGTTVEKVGLLKMDFLGLETLTVLERARQLVKRHRGVDIDFEKLDLTDQKVYSLFARGDTKGVFQFESGGMRDVLMKMRPNRIEDLIAANALFRPGPMVNIEAYIARKRGEPWSTPHRVMSEVLAETYGIMVYQEQVMQMAQIVGGYTLGGADLLRRAMGKKKPEEMAQHRDIFLDGAGKNGLTPAKA
;
A
#
# COMPACT_ATOMS: atom_id res chain seq x y z
N ASN A 1 2.87 -10.81 5.28
CA ASN A 1 3.78 -11.78 4.63
C ASN A 1 3.14 -12.36 3.36
N THR A 2 2.88 -11.53 2.36
CA THR A 2 2.39 -11.97 1.05
C THR A 2 3.54 -12.53 0.21
N PRO A 3 3.31 -13.55 -0.64
CA PRO A 3 4.36 -14.14 -1.50
C PRO A 3 5.14 -13.10 -2.33
N GLY A 4 4.49 -12.02 -2.75
CA GLY A 4 5.15 -10.93 -3.49
C GLY A 4 6.16 -10.13 -2.67
N VAL A 5 5.92 -9.95 -1.37
CA VAL A 5 6.87 -9.25 -0.47
C VAL A 5 8.09 -10.11 -0.18
N ARG A 6 7.91 -11.43 -0.05
CA ARG A 6 9.01 -12.38 0.13
C ARG A 6 9.92 -12.44 -1.10
N MET A 7 9.32 -12.42 -2.30
CA MET A 7 10.07 -12.41 -3.55
C MET A 7 10.82 -11.09 -3.76
N ALA A 8 10.21 -9.94 -3.43
CA ALA A 8 10.88 -8.64 -3.48
C ALA A 8 12.07 -8.57 -2.50
N TYR A 9 11.95 -9.21 -1.34
CA TYR A 9 13.05 -9.29 -0.37
C TYR A 9 14.16 -10.22 -0.86
N ALA A 10 13.83 -11.36 -1.45
CA ALA A 10 14.83 -12.29 -2.06
C ALA A 10 15.56 -11.63 -3.22
N VAL A 11 14.86 -10.85 -4.05
CA VAL A 11 15.47 -10.08 -5.15
C VAL A 11 16.34 -8.94 -4.62
N ARG A 12 15.93 -8.23 -3.57
CA ARG A 12 16.78 -7.22 -2.89
C ARG A 12 18.03 -7.83 -2.29
N LEU A 13 17.91 -8.97 -1.64
CA LEU A 13 19.05 -9.71 -1.10
C LEU A 13 19.97 -10.18 -2.22
N PHE A 14 19.42 -10.65 -3.34
CA PHE A 14 20.17 -11.03 -4.54
C PHE A 14 20.95 -9.84 -5.12
N LEU A 15 20.29 -8.69 -5.31
CA LEU A 15 20.93 -7.48 -5.83
C LEU A 15 22.03 -6.98 -4.86
N LYS A 16 21.81 -7.09 -3.56
CA LYS A 16 22.79 -6.73 -2.53
C LYS A 16 23.99 -7.70 -2.56
N LEU A 17 23.76 -8.99 -2.68
CA LEU A 17 24.81 -10.01 -2.78
C LEU A 17 25.61 -9.92 -4.09
N VAL A 18 24.96 -9.58 -5.21
CA VAL A 18 25.62 -9.30 -6.50
C VAL A 18 26.46 -8.03 -6.42
N HIS A 19 26.01 -7.02 -5.68
CA HIS A 19 26.72 -5.76 -5.49
C HIS A 19 27.91 -5.88 -4.52
N GLU A 20 27.81 -6.72 -3.48
CA GLU A 20 28.85 -6.94 -2.48
C GLU A 20 29.95 -7.90 -2.96
N ARG A 21 29.71 -8.74 -3.97
CA ARG A 21 30.74 -9.56 -4.62
C ARG A 21 31.51 -8.76 -5.67
N LYS A 22 32.55 -8.07 -5.23
CA LYS A 22 33.51 -7.30 -6.04
C LYS A 22 34.35 -8.12 -7.03
N GLU A 23 34.06 -9.40 -7.24
CA GLU A 23 34.90 -10.29 -8.08
C GLU A 23 34.35 -10.57 -9.48
N ILE A 24 33.21 -9.98 -9.86
CA ILE A 24 32.78 -10.01 -11.26
C ILE A 24 33.07 -8.62 -11.83
N GLY A 25 34.16 -8.56 -12.60
CA GLY A 25 34.83 -7.37 -13.08
C GLY A 25 33.92 -6.23 -13.59
N ARG A 26 34.31 -5.04 -13.19
CA ARG A 26 34.04 -3.72 -13.80
C ARG A 26 32.59 -3.35 -14.09
N VAL A 27 31.89 -2.83 -13.10
CA VAL A 27 31.14 -1.55 -13.26
C VAL A 27 31.32 -0.75 -11.98
N ALA A 28 32.12 0.27 -12.04
CA ALA A 28 32.28 1.26 -10.99
C ALA A 28 31.16 2.29 -11.15
N THR A 29 30.34 2.39 -10.19
CA THR A 29 29.71 3.59 -9.59
C THR A 29 28.48 3.13 -8.80
N LYS A 30 28.38 3.62 -7.57
CA LYS A 30 27.16 3.41 -6.76
C LYS A 30 25.97 3.93 -7.56
N PRO A 31 24.91 3.13 -7.80
CA PRO A 31 23.74 3.61 -8.50
C PRO A 31 23.16 4.82 -7.76
N THR A 32 22.74 5.83 -8.49
CA THR A 32 22.03 6.96 -7.92
C THR A 32 20.66 6.51 -7.39
N GLN A 33 20.10 7.21 -6.43
CA GLN A 33 18.75 6.90 -5.89
C GLN A 33 17.72 6.78 -7.01
N ALA A 34 17.80 7.61 -8.05
CA ALA A 34 16.95 7.54 -9.23
C ALA A 34 17.14 6.23 -10.03
N GLN A 35 18.35 5.69 -10.08
CA GLN A 35 18.62 4.39 -10.71
C GLN A 35 18.09 3.23 -9.86
N GLU A 36 18.22 3.32 -8.53
CA GLU A 36 17.61 2.35 -7.61
C GLU A 36 16.08 2.38 -7.69
N ASP A 37 15.48 3.56 -7.77
CA ASP A 37 14.04 3.74 -7.92
C ASP A 37 13.56 3.27 -9.32
N ALA A 38 14.31 3.54 -10.37
CA ALA A 38 14.04 3.03 -11.72
C ALA A 38 14.19 1.49 -11.81
N VAL A 39 15.19 0.93 -11.12
CA VAL A 39 15.37 -0.53 -11.01
C VAL A 39 14.23 -1.14 -10.19
N ASN A 40 13.82 -0.52 -9.08
CA ASN A 40 12.70 -0.98 -8.28
C ASN A 40 11.36 -0.87 -9.03
N ALA A 41 11.13 0.22 -9.75
CA ALA A 41 9.97 0.39 -10.64
C ALA A 41 10.03 -0.54 -11.85
N GLY A 42 11.21 -0.74 -12.42
CA GLY A 42 11.49 -1.71 -13.47
C GLY A 42 11.26 -3.15 -13.02
N ILE A 43 11.73 -3.54 -11.84
CA ILE A 43 11.53 -4.85 -11.25
C ILE A 43 10.03 -5.11 -10.99
N LEU A 44 9.30 -4.12 -10.47
CA LEU A 44 7.87 -4.26 -10.24
C LEU A 44 7.08 -4.39 -11.55
N ARG A 45 7.40 -3.57 -12.54
CA ARG A 45 6.84 -3.65 -13.90
C ARG A 45 7.21 -4.95 -14.59
N TRP A 46 8.42 -5.38 -14.40
CA TRP A 46 9.02 -6.61 -14.86
C TRP A 46 8.35 -7.85 -14.21
N MET A 47 8.04 -7.83 -12.91
CA MET A 47 7.30 -8.87 -12.20
C MET A 47 5.83 -8.97 -12.65
N LEU A 48 5.24 -7.87 -13.11
CA LEU A 48 3.83 -7.82 -13.51
C LEU A 48 3.60 -8.14 -15.01
N GLN A 49 4.60 -7.97 -15.89
CA GLN A 49 4.41 -8.00 -17.35
C GLN A 49 5.12 -9.13 -18.12
N GLY A 50 5.65 -10.18 -17.47
CA GLY A 50 6.08 -11.33 -18.26
C GLY A 50 7.48 -11.86 -18.00
N THR A 51 8.16 -11.43 -16.99
CA THR A 51 9.53 -11.85 -16.68
C THR A 51 9.65 -13.13 -15.86
N LYS A 52 8.53 -13.77 -15.52
CA LYS A 52 8.58 -15.19 -15.19
C LYS A 52 9.38 -15.99 -16.25
N PHE A 53 9.29 -15.60 -17.51
CA PHE A 53 9.98 -16.25 -18.62
C PHE A 53 11.49 -15.94 -18.63
N GLU A 54 11.89 -14.69 -18.43
CA GLU A 54 13.32 -14.34 -18.48
C GLU A 54 14.09 -14.93 -17.29
N LEU A 55 13.57 -14.80 -16.07
CA LEU A 55 14.21 -15.42 -14.90
C LEU A 55 14.25 -16.96 -15.03
N LYS A 56 13.17 -17.57 -15.55
CA LYS A 56 13.12 -19.01 -15.81
C LYS A 56 14.16 -19.40 -16.86
N ARG A 57 14.25 -18.69 -17.98
CA ARG A 57 15.25 -18.91 -19.03
C ARG A 57 16.68 -18.83 -18.47
N ARG A 58 16.98 -17.78 -17.69
CA ARG A 58 18.30 -17.62 -17.06
C ARG A 58 18.58 -18.70 -16.01
N TYR A 59 17.58 -19.11 -15.24
CA TYR A 59 17.69 -20.22 -14.31
C TYR A 59 18.05 -21.54 -15.02
N GLU A 60 17.48 -21.77 -16.20
CA GLU A 60 17.75 -22.96 -17.01
C GLU A 60 19.11 -22.91 -17.71
N GLN A 61 19.58 -21.73 -18.12
CA GLN A 61 20.78 -21.54 -18.94
C GLN A 61 22.04 -21.16 -18.16
N GLU A 62 21.90 -20.48 -17.00
CA GLU A 62 23.01 -19.92 -16.24
C GLU A 62 23.18 -20.65 -14.90
N GLU A 63 24.26 -21.40 -14.73
CA GLU A 63 24.55 -22.17 -13.51
C GLU A 63 24.64 -21.28 -12.26
N SER A 64 25.24 -20.10 -12.40
CA SER A 64 25.33 -19.12 -11.30
C SER A 64 23.97 -18.63 -10.84
N VAL A 65 23.04 -18.36 -11.76
CA VAL A 65 21.66 -17.96 -11.45
C VAL A 65 20.92 -19.12 -10.80
N ARG A 66 21.09 -20.32 -11.32
CA ARG A 66 20.49 -21.54 -10.74
C ARG A 66 20.90 -21.73 -9.29
N LYS A 67 22.20 -21.71 -9.00
CA LYS A 67 22.72 -21.87 -7.62
C LYS A 67 22.11 -20.85 -6.66
N VAL A 68 22.02 -19.59 -7.07
CA VAL A 68 21.44 -18.53 -6.21
C VAL A 68 19.95 -18.76 -5.97
N ILE A 69 19.19 -19.07 -7.02
CA ILE A 69 17.74 -19.31 -6.89
C ILE A 69 17.46 -20.55 -6.04
N ASP A 70 18.24 -21.61 -6.19
CA ASP A 70 18.07 -22.84 -5.39
C ASP A 70 18.36 -22.59 -3.91
N VAL A 71 19.39 -21.81 -3.60
CA VAL A 71 19.65 -21.40 -2.21
C VAL A 71 18.54 -20.51 -1.68
N ALA A 72 18.07 -19.54 -2.48
CA ALA A 72 16.97 -18.65 -2.10
C ALA A 72 15.66 -19.42 -1.82
N ARG A 73 15.35 -20.44 -2.63
CA ARG A 73 14.19 -21.34 -2.40
C ARG A 73 14.30 -22.11 -1.09
N ARG A 74 15.48 -22.56 -0.73
CA ARG A 74 15.71 -23.27 0.55
C ARG A 74 15.61 -22.36 1.77
N LEU A 75 15.90 -21.07 1.58
CA LEU A 75 15.77 -20.02 2.63
C LEU A 75 14.36 -19.42 2.69
N GLU A 76 13.56 -19.65 1.67
CA GLU A 76 12.19 -19.12 1.63
C GLU A 76 11.34 -19.75 2.76
N GLY A 77 10.70 -18.88 3.54
CA GLY A 77 9.85 -19.31 4.66
C GLY A 77 10.59 -19.53 5.99
N LEU A 78 11.92 -19.46 6.03
CA LEU A 78 12.66 -19.53 7.29
C LEU A 78 12.46 -18.23 8.07
N ALA A 79 12.07 -18.36 9.33
CA ALA A 79 12.03 -17.24 10.27
C ALA A 79 13.46 -16.87 10.69
N ARG A 80 13.82 -15.59 10.57
CA ARG A 80 15.14 -15.09 10.95
C ARG A 80 15.10 -14.30 12.25
N HIS A 81 14.10 -13.45 12.40
CA HIS A 81 13.98 -12.55 13.54
C HIS A 81 12.54 -12.53 14.04
N ALA A 82 12.37 -12.40 15.34
CA ALA A 82 11.11 -12.01 15.93
C ALA A 82 10.92 -10.49 15.73
N GLY A 83 9.90 -10.11 14.99
CA GLY A 83 9.50 -8.71 14.86
C GLY A 83 8.42 -8.38 15.88
N VAL A 84 8.57 -7.27 16.58
CA VAL A 84 7.56 -6.77 17.52
C VAL A 84 6.62 -5.82 16.78
N HIS A 85 5.32 -5.98 16.98
CA HIS A 85 4.34 -5.03 16.46
C HIS A 85 4.39 -3.75 17.28
N ALA A 86 4.57 -2.60 16.61
CA ALA A 86 4.80 -1.33 17.29
C ALA A 86 3.60 -0.84 18.14
N ALA A 87 2.38 -1.29 17.82
CA ALA A 87 1.15 -0.77 18.41
C ALA A 87 0.16 -1.86 18.85
N GLY A 88 0.43 -3.14 18.57
CA GLY A 88 -0.46 -4.25 18.92
C GLY A 88 -0.29 -4.64 20.39
N VAL A 89 -1.39 -4.62 21.13
CA VAL A 89 -1.47 -5.06 22.51
C VAL A 89 -2.42 -6.24 22.61
N VAL A 90 -1.96 -7.33 23.23
CA VAL A 90 -2.80 -8.50 23.50
C VAL A 90 -3.45 -8.35 24.88
N ILE A 91 -4.77 -8.53 24.92
CA ILE A 91 -5.59 -8.39 26.11
C ILE A 91 -6.17 -9.75 26.46
N ALA A 92 -6.06 -10.15 27.73
CA ALA A 92 -6.59 -11.39 28.28
C ALA A 92 -7.28 -11.14 29.62
N GLN A 93 -8.13 -12.08 30.03
CA GLN A 93 -8.83 -12.03 31.32
C GLN A 93 -7.98 -12.58 32.48
N GLN A 94 -6.90 -13.29 32.16
CA GLN A 94 -5.96 -13.89 33.12
C GLN A 94 -4.52 -13.66 32.63
N PRO A 95 -3.48 -13.93 33.44
CA PRO A 95 -2.10 -13.77 33.04
C PRO A 95 -1.80 -14.48 31.70
N LEU A 96 -1.09 -13.78 30.81
CA LEU A 96 -0.84 -14.28 29.45
C LEU A 96 0.08 -15.51 29.41
N ASP A 97 0.97 -15.64 30.39
CA ASP A 97 1.89 -16.77 30.53
C ASP A 97 1.17 -18.10 30.87
N ASP A 98 -0.04 -18.02 31.44
CA ASP A 98 -0.89 -19.18 31.61
C ASP A 98 -1.58 -19.66 30.32
N LEU A 99 -1.62 -18.79 29.29
CA LEU A 99 -2.38 -19.03 28.08
C LEU A 99 -1.50 -19.31 26.86
N ILE A 100 -0.38 -18.56 26.73
CA ILE A 100 0.48 -18.60 25.56
C ILE A 100 1.94 -18.36 25.93
N PRO A 101 2.90 -18.92 25.17
CA PRO A 101 4.31 -18.65 25.42
C PRO A 101 4.67 -17.20 25.15
N LEU A 102 5.44 -16.63 26.10
CA LEU A 102 5.93 -15.25 26.03
C LEU A 102 7.43 -15.21 25.70
N TYR A 103 7.87 -14.09 25.19
CA TYR A 103 9.26 -13.84 24.84
C TYR A 103 9.66 -12.42 25.25
N LYS A 104 10.81 -12.30 25.87
CA LYS A 104 11.44 -11.00 26.14
C LYS A 104 12.64 -10.83 25.23
N PRO A 105 12.57 -9.91 24.25
CA PRO A 105 13.72 -9.61 23.40
C PRO A 105 14.91 -9.13 24.26
N PRO A 106 16.17 -9.49 23.92
CA PRO A 106 17.34 -9.14 24.72
C PRO A 106 17.51 -7.64 24.99
N ASP A 107 17.16 -6.81 24.00
CA ASP A 107 17.37 -5.36 24.04
C ASP A 107 16.06 -4.58 24.28
N ALA A 108 15.00 -5.22 24.76
CA ALA A 108 13.72 -4.59 25.02
C ALA A 108 13.22 -4.84 26.44
N GLU A 109 12.57 -3.86 27.04
CA GLU A 109 11.89 -4.03 28.32
C GLU A 109 10.53 -4.73 28.18
N GLN A 110 9.96 -4.67 26.99
CA GLN A 110 8.62 -5.20 26.69
C GLN A 110 8.65 -6.72 26.57
N ILE A 111 7.64 -7.35 27.14
CA ILE A 111 7.34 -8.78 26.95
C ILE A 111 6.36 -8.89 25.76
N VAL A 112 6.63 -9.81 24.86
CA VAL A 112 5.82 -10.05 23.67
C VAL A 112 5.36 -11.50 23.59
N THR A 113 4.29 -11.76 22.84
CA THR A 113 3.85 -13.12 22.55
C THR A 113 4.78 -13.80 21.56
N GLN A 114 5.07 -15.10 21.74
CA GLN A 114 5.77 -15.87 20.71
C GLN A 114 4.87 -16.16 19.50
N PHE A 115 3.54 -16.15 19.70
CA PHE A 115 2.58 -16.31 18.63
C PHE A 115 2.45 -15.04 17.79
N ASP A 116 2.27 -15.21 16.49
CA ASP A 116 1.92 -14.12 15.59
C ASP A 116 0.47 -13.65 15.83
N GLY A 117 0.13 -12.45 15.32
CA GLY A 117 -1.19 -11.86 15.52
C GLY A 117 -2.35 -12.74 15.08
N THR A 118 -2.18 -13.49 13.99
CA THR A 118 -3.22 -14.42 13.48
C THR A 118 -3.41 -15.61 14.41
N THR A 119 -2.33 -16.13 14.98
CA THR A 119 -2.39 -17.24 15.93
C THR A 119 -2.97 -16.80 17.27
N VAL A 120 -2.62 -15.59 17.74
CA VAL A 120 -3.19 -14.97 18.94
C VAL A 120 -4.73 -14.89 18.83
N GLU A 121 -5.26 -14.45 17.69
CA GLU A 121 -6.71 -14.40 17.46
C GLU A 121 -7.35 -15.81 17.44
N LYS A 122 -6.67 -16.80 16.83
CA LYS A 122 -7.17 -18.19 16.76
C LYS A 122 -7.26 -18.87 18.12
N VAL A 123 -6.41 -18.55 19.07
CA VAL A 123 -6.51 -19.07 20.44
C VAL A 123 -7.49 -18.27 21.31
N GLY A 124 -8.25 -17.35 20.72
CA GLY A 124 -9.33 -16.63 21.38
C GLY A 124 -8.91 -15.39 22.17
N LEU A 125 -7.68 -14.90 21.99
CA LEU A 125 -7.21 -13.68 22.63
C LEU A 125 -7.56 -12.46 21.78
N LEU A 126 -7.80 -11.33 22.45
CA LEU A 126 -8.08 -10.05 21.79
C LEU A 126 -6.77 -9.32 21.54
N LYS A 127 -6.51 -9.00 20.26
CA LYS A 127 -5.42 -8.08 19.85
C LYS A 127 -6.03 -6.73 19.50
N MET A 128 -5.59 -5.69 20.18
CA MET A 128 -5.95 -4.31 19.85
C MET A 128 -4.73 -3.53 19.39
N ASP A 129 -4.91 -2.75 18.32
CA ASP A 129 -3.86 -1.90 17.76
C ASP A 129 -4.08 -0.45 18.19
N PHE A 130 -3.19 0.05 19.06
CA PHE A 130 -3.19 1.44 19.53
C PHE A 130 -2.19 2.26 18.73
N LEU A 131 -2.64 2.73 17.57
CA LEU A 131 -1.80 3.52 16.67
C LEU A 131 -1.78 4.99 17.10
N GLY A 132 -0.65 5.43 17.65
CA GLY A 132 -0.36 6.84 17.89
C GLY A 132 0.31 7.49 16.67
N LEU A 133 0.07 8.78 16.48
CA LEU A 133 0.73 9.57 15.45
C LEU A 133 1.39 10.79 16.09
N GLU A 134 2.72 10.81 16.11
CA GLU A 134 3.52 11.90 16.72
C GLU A 134 3.19 13.26 16.10
N THR A 135 2.92 13.31 14.80
CA THR A 135 2.54 14.53 14.09
C THR A 135 1.28 15.18 14.67
N LEU A 136 0.30 14.40 15.14
CA LEU A 136 -0.88 14.96 15.83
C LEU A 136 -0.52 15.62 17.16
N THR A 137 0.43 15.06 17.88
CA THR A 137 0.96 15.67 19.11
C THR A 137 1.66 17.00 18.81
N VAL A 138 2.44 17.04 17.72
CA VAL A 138 3.11 18.28 17.26
C VAL A 138 2.08 19.35 16.91
N LEU A 139 1.04 18.98 16.16
CA LEU A 139 -0.05 19.89 15.81
C LEU A 139 -0.79 20.43 17.02
N GLU A 140 -1.13 19.58 17.99
CA GLU A 140 -1.80 20.01 19.21
C GLU A 140 -0.92 20.95 20.05
N ARG A 141 0.37 20.64 20.19
CA ARG A 141 1.33 21.54 20.87
C ARG A 141 1.45 22.89 20.17
N ALA A 142 1.50 22.89 18.83
CA ALA A 142 1.54 24.11 18.05
C ALA A 142 0.27 24.95 18.25
N ARG A 143 -0.92 24.32 18.24
CA ARG A 143 -2.20 24.98 18.54
C ARG A 143 -2.18 25.64 19.93
N GLN A 144 -1.71 24.93 20.96
CA GLN A 144 -1.60 25.44 22.34
C GLN A 144 -0.63 26.63 22.41
N LEU A 145 0.50 26.58 21.71
CA LEU A 145 1.46 27.69 21.68
C LEU A 145 0.86 28.92 21.00
N VAL A 146 0.17 28.75 19.87
CA VAL A 146 -0.52 29.85 19.20
C VAL A 146 -1.58 30.46 20.11
N LYS A 147 -2.40 29.64 20.77
CA LYS A 147 -3.41 30.12 21.72
C LYS A 147 -2.77 30.92 22.87
N ARG A 148 -1.65 30.42 23.43
CA ARG A 148 -0.95 31.09 24.53
C ARG A 148 -0.32 32.42 24.14
N HIS A 149 0.32 32.48 22.95
CA HIS A 149 1.11 33.64 22.55
C HIS A 149 0.36 34.64 21.69
N ARG A 150 -0.71 34.21 21.04
CA ARG A 150 -1.46 35.05 20.09
C ARG A 150 -2.95 35.21 20.49
N GLY A 151 -3.42 34.48 21.49
CA GLY A 151 -4.84 34.49 21.90
C GLY A 151 -5.79 33.83 20.89
N VAL A 152 -5.25 33.20 19.84
CA VAL A 152 -6.02 32.57 18.76
C VAL A 152 -6.13 31.08 19.03
N ASP A 153 -7.35 30.57 19.14
CA ASP A 153 -7.62 29.14 19.22
C ASP A 153 -7.94 28.60 17.83
N ILE A 154 -7.08 27.74 17.31
CA ILE A 154 -7.24 27.15 15.97
C ILE A 154 -8.17 25.96 16.10
N ASP A 155 -9.30 26.00 15.42
CA ASP A 155 -10.21 24.87 15.26
C ASP A 155 -9.90 24.16 13.93
N PHE A 156 -9.33 22.98 13.99
CA PHE A 156 -8.95 22.21 12.81
C PHE A 156 -10.13 21.75 11.97
N GLU A 157 -11.33 21.64 12.56
CA GLU A 157 -12.53 21.24 11.85
C GLU A 157 -13.12 22.38 11.01
N LYS A 158 -12.72 23.64 11.32
CA LYS A 158 -13.17 24.84 10.61
C LYS A 158 -12.14 25.45 9.68
N LEU A 159 -11.09 24.69 9.34
CA LEU A 159 -10.11 25.17 8.38
C LEU A 159 -10.72 25.32 6.98
N ASP A 160 -10.33 26.39 6.30
CA ASP A 160 -10.67 26.59 4.89
C ASP A 160 -9.82 25.64 4.03
N LEU A 161 -10.42 24.57 3.54
CA LEU A 161 -9.79 23.60 2.66
C LEU A 161 -9.71 24.08 1.20
N THR A 162 -10.09 25.33 0.90
CA THR A 162 -10.05 25.89 -0.45
C THR A 162 -8.91 26.88 -0.67
N ASP A 163 -8.07 27.14 0.35
CA ASP A 163 -6.96 28.10 0.25
C ASP A 163 -5.93 27.70 -0.83
N GLN A 164 -5.95 28.44 -1.94
CA GLN A 164 -5.09 28.20 -3.08
C GLN A 164 -3.60 28.44 -2.79
N LYS A 165 -3.24 29.17 -1.74
CA LYS A 165 -1.84 29.32 -1.33
C LYS A 165 -1.28 28.01 -0.83
N VAL A 166 -2.08 27.22 -0.12
CA VAL A 166 -1.73 25.88 0.36
C VAL A 166 -1.50 24.96 -0.84
N TYR A 167 -2.43 24.90 -1.79
CA TYR A 167 -2.26 24.04 -2.98
C TYR A 167 -1.08 24.48 -3.86
N SER A 168 -0.79 25.76 -3.93
CA SER A 168 0.40 26.27 -4.63
C SER A 168 1.70 25.75 -4.01
N LEU A 169 1.77 25.60 -2.68
CA LEU A 169 2.90 25.01 -1.99
C LEU A 169 3.06 23.52 -2.37
N PHE A 170 1.98 22.75 -2.39
CA PHE A 170 2.00 21.37 -2.85
C PHE A 170 2.39 21.24 -4.32
N ALA A 171 1.85 22.12 -5.19
CA ALA A 171 2.15 22.12 -6.62
C ALA A 171 3.61 22.43 -6.96
N ARG A 172 4.33 23.17 -6.10
CA ARG A 172 5.77 23.41 -6.21
C ARG A 172 6.62 22.29 -5.58
N GLY A 173 6.01 21.36 -4.87
CA GLY A 173 6.72 20.32 -4.12
C GLY A 173 7.46 20.85 -2.87
N ASP A 174 7.08 22.01 -2.35
CA ASP A 174 7.67 22.62 -1.15
C ASP A 174 7.10 22.00 0.12
N THR A 175 7.09 20.66 0.18
CA THR A 175 6.37 19.88 1.21
C THR A 175 7.30 19.23 2.23
N LYS A 176 8.51 19.76 2.40
CA LYS A 176 9.41 19.33 3.45
C LYS A 176 8.79 19.65 4.82
N GLY A 177 8.69 18.64 5.69
CA GLY A 177 8.01 18.74 6.98
C GLY A 177 6.49 18.59 6.93
N VAL A 178 5.91 18.36 5.74
CA VAL A 178 4.48 18.04 5.60
C VAL A 178 4.32 16.53 5.61
N PHE A 179 3.74 16.01 6.69
CA PHE A 179 3.58 14.57 6.89
C PHE A 179 2.98 13.85 5.68
N GLN A 180 3.55 12.71 5.31
CA GLN A 180 3.22 11.88 4.14
C GLN A 180 3.53 12.49 2.75
N PHE A 181 3.92 13.77 2.67
CA PHE A 181 4.19 14.44 1.40
C PHE A 181 5.67 14.82 1.21
N GLU A 182 6.57 14.34 2.07
CA GLU A 182 7.97 14.77 2.13
C GLU A 182 8.91 14.01 1.19
N SER A 183 8.56 12.77 0.79
CA SER A 183 9.47 11.94 -0.02
C SER A 183 9.66 12.52 -1.42
N GLY A 184 10.87 12.37 -1.98
CA GLY A 184 11.19 12.86 -3.31
C GLY A 184 10.18 12.40 -4.37
N GLY A 185 9.84 11.11 -4.38
CA GLY A 185 8.87 10.57 -5.34
C GLY A 185 7.46 11.15 -5.17
N MET A 186 7.01 11.40 -3.94
CA MET A 186 5.71 12.05 -3.69
C MET A 186 5.73 13.50 -4.16
N ARG A 187 6.82 14.22 -3.91
CA ARG A 187 7.00 15.61 -4.39
C ARG A 187 6.96 15.69 -5.91
N ASP A 188 7.59 14.75 -6.61
CA ASP A 188 7.52 14.66 -8.07
C ASP A 188 6.09 14.42 -8.57
N VAL A 189 5.33 13.57 -7.89
CA VAL A 189 3.91 13.36 -8.21
C VAL A 189 3.11 14.65 -8.00
N LEU A 190 3.30 15.35 -6.88
CA LEU A 190 2.60 16.61 -6.59
C LEU A 190 2.92 17.71 -7.63
N MET A 191 4.17 17.87 -8.01
CA MET A 191 4.57 18.83 -9.04
C MET A 191 3.94 18.53 -10.40
N LYS A 192 3.81 17.25 -10.74
CA LYS A 192 3.14 16.82 -11.97
C LYS A 192 1.62 16.96 -11.86
N MET A 193 1.02 16.56 -10.73
CA MET A 193 -0.43 16.56 -10.51
C MET A 193 -0.99 17.97 -10.38
N ARG A 194 -0.22 18.92 -9.80
CA ARG A 194 -0.64 20.27 -9.49
C ARG A 194 -1.99 20.29 -8.76
N PRO A 195 -2.03 19.78 -7.53
CA PRO A 195 -3.26 19.72 -6.77
C PRO A 195 -3.84 21.12 -6.58
N ASN A 196 -5.17 21.22 -6.64
CA ASN A 196 -5.92 22.47 -6.42
C ASN A 196 -7.15 22.27 -5.53
N ARG A 197 -7.33 21.08 -4.98
CA ARG A 197 -8.40 20.68 -4.06
C ARG A 197 -7.91 19.55 -3.14
N ILE A 198 -8.60 19.36 -2.02
CA ILE A 198 -8.21 18.36 -1.03
C ILE A 198 -8.26 16.92 -1.58
N GLU A 199 -9.21 16.63 -2.45
CA GLU A 199 -9.40 15.32 -3.07
C GLU A 199 -8.16 14.90 -3.89
N ASP A 200 -7.46 15.86 -4.49
CA ASP A 200 -6.20 15.56 -5.21
C ASP A 200 -5.10 15.07 -4.25
N LEU A 201 -5.02 15.64 -3.05
CA LEU A 201 -4.05 15.24 -2.03
C LEU A 201 -4.42 13.86 -1.46
N ILE A 202 -5.71 13.59 -1.26
CA ILE A 202 -6.21 12.28 -0.84
C ILE A 202 -5.87 11.25 -1.93
N ALA A 203 -6.16 11.55 -3.19
CA ALA A 203 -5.84 10.68 -4.32
C ALA A 203 -4.32 10.44 -4.46
N ALA A 204 -3.49 11.48 -4.28
CA ALA A 204 -2.04 11.33 -4.32
C ALA A 204 -1.55 10.31 -3.26
N ASN A 205 -2.03 10.40 -2.02
CA ASN A 205 -1.70 9.45 -0.96
C ASN A 205 -2.21 8.03 -1.24
N ALA A 206 -3.37 7.90 -1.85
CA ALA A 206 -3.94 6.61 -2.20
C ALA A 206 -3.22 5.94 -3.37
N LEU A 207 -2.83 6.72 -4.39
CA LEU A 207 -2.16 6.25 -5.60
C LEU A 207 -0.67 6.00 -5.40
N PHE A 208 0.02 6.79 -4.55
CA PHE A 208 1.46 6.66 -4.34
C PHE A 208 1.80 5.48 -3.42
N ARG A 209 1.45 4.28 -3.87
CA ARG A 209 1.72 2.99 -3.20
C ARG A 209 2.08 1.94 -4.24
N PRO A 210 2.89 0.92 -3.88
CA PRO A 210 3.12 -0.22 -4.76
C PRO A 210 1.80 -0.86 -5.19
N GLY A 211 1.55 -0.93 -6.49
CA GLY A 211 0.31 -1.39 -7.10
C GLY A 211 -0.47 -0.25 -7.75
N PRO A 212 -1.16 0.63 -7.01
CA PRO A 212 -1.95 1.73 -7.61
C PRO A 212 -1.11 2.77 -8.37
N MET A 213 0.18 2.86 -8.10
CA MET A 213 1.11 3.84 -8.68
C MET A 213 1.11 3.85 -10.22
N VAL A 214 0.79 2.73 -10.85
CA VAL A 214 0.68 2.62 -12.31
C VAL A 214 -0.40 3.53 -12.91
N ASN A 215 -1.36 3.95 -12.09
CA ASN A 215 -2.48 4.79 -12.50
C ASN A 215 -2.20 6.29 -12.35
N ILE A 216 -1.07 6.70 -11.77
CA ILE A 216 -0.76 8.11 -11.48
C ILE A 216 -0.73 8.94 -12.76
N GLU A 217 -0.06 8.48 -13.80
CA GLU A 217 0.03 9.22 -15.06
C GLU A 217 -1.34 9.39 -15.71
N ALA A 218 -2.17 8.34 -15.73
CA ALA A 218 -3.53 8.40 -16.24
C ALA A 218 -4.42 9.35 -15.40
N TYR A 219 -4.28 9.33 -14.08
CA TYR A 219 -4.99 10.26 -13.20
C TYR A 219 -4.63 11.72 -13.52
N ILE A 220 -3.33 12.01 -13.66
CA ILE A 220 -2.84 13.35 -13.98
C ILE A 220 -3.31 13.82 -15.36
N ALA A 221 -3.24 12.96 -16.37
CA ALA A 221 -3.69 13.29 -17.71
C ALA A 221 -5.19 13.60 -17.77
N ARG A 222 -6.00 12.77 -17.12
CA ARG A 222 -7.46 12.94 -17.05
C ARG A 222 -7.88 14.16 -16.20
N LYS A 223 -7.17 14.42 -15.10
CA LYS A 223 -7.33 15.67 -14.35
C LYS A 223 -7.09 16.92 -15.21
N ARG A 224 -6.18 16.82 -16.19
CA ARG A 224 -5.87 17.91 -17.13
C ARG A 224 -6.82 18.00 -18.33
N GLY A 225 -7.85 17.17 -18.36
CA GLY A 225 -8.88 17.21 -19.39
C GLY A 225 -8.78 16.12 -20.46
N GLU A 226 -7.88 15.14 -20.31
CA GLU A 226 -7.92 13.97 -21.19
C GLU A 226 -9.24 13.22 -21.04
N PRO A 227 -9.94 12.91 -22.14
CA PRO A 227 -11.20 12.18 -22.10
C PRO A 227 -11.03 10.79 -21.47
N TRP A 228 -12.01 10.39 -20.68
CA TRP A 228 -12.06 9.06 -20.10
C TRP A 228 -13.47 8.48 -20.22
N SER A 229 -13.57 7.18 -20.21
CA SER A 229 -14.84 6.47 -20.24
C SER A 229 -14.76 5.22 -19.35
N THR A 230 -15.90 4.73 -18.97
CA THR A 230 -16.07 3.47 -18.23
C THR A 230 -16.92 2.51 -19.07
N PRO A 231 -16.84 1.19 -18.84
CA PRO A 231 -17.65 0.21 -19.55
C PRO A 231 -19.17 0.44 -19.43
N HIS A 232 -19.62 1.08 -18.36
CA HIS A 232 -21.01 1.39 -18.11
C HIS A 232 -21.20 2.75 -17.43
N ARG A 233 -22.30 3.46 -17.78
CA ARG A 233 -22.59 4.81 -17.26
C ARG A 233 -22.59 4.90 -15.73
N VAL A 234 -23.19 3.91 -15.06
CA VAL A 234 -23.26 3.87 -13.59
C VAL A 234 -21.88 3.87 -12.93
N MET A 235 -20.91 3.24 -13.57
CA MET A 235 -19.52 3.25 -13.08
C MET A 235 -18.89 4.64 -13.19
N SER A 236 -19.29 5.43 -14.19
CA SER A 236 -18.78 6.79 -14.37
C SER A 236 -19.20 7.71 -13.22
N GLU A 237 -20.39 7.52 -12.66
CA GLU A 237 -20.88 8.30 -11.52
C GLU A 237 -20.05 8.06 -10.26
N VAL A 238 -19.74 6.78 -9.96
CA VAL A 238 -18.92 6.39 -8.79
C VAL A 238 -17.48 6.87 -8.94
N LEU A 239 -16.94 6.84 -10.16
CA LEU A 239 -15.54 7.15 -10.44
C LEU A 239 -15.30 8.59 -10.92
N ALA A 240 -16.34 9.44 -10.93
CA ALA A 240 -16.23 10.82 -11.41
C ALA A 240 -15.16 11.63 -10.68
N GLU A 241 -15.12 11.53 -9.34
CA GLU A 241 -14.15 12.21 -8.49
C GLU A 241 -12.70 11.82 -8.81
N THR A 242 -12.48 10.57 -9.22
CA THR A 242 -11.17 9.98 -9.50
C THR A 242 -10.91 9.79 -11.00
N TYR A 243 -11.64 10.51 -11.84
CA TYR A 243 -11.47 10.52 -13.30
C TYR A 243 -11.53 9.15 -13.93
N GLY A 244 -12.47 8.30 -13.50
CA GLY A 244 -12.65 6.96 -14.02
C GLY A 244 -11.64 5.92 -13.53
N ILE A 245 -10.86 6.23 -12.50
CA ILE A 245 -9.91 5.30 -11.89
C ILE A 245 -10.45 4.84 -10.54
N MET A 246 -10.47 3.54 -10.31
CA MET A 246 -10.83 2.97 -9.01
C MET A 246 -9.63 3.12 -8.05
N VAL A 247 -9.75 4.02 -7.09
CA VAL A 247 -8.68 4.40 -6.15
C VAL A 247 -9.00 3.95 -4.74
N TYR A 248 -10.26 4.09 -4.30
CA TYR A 248 -10.67 3.91 -2.90
C TYR A 248 -11.39 2.59 -2.67
N GLN A 249 -11.29 2.05 -1.46
CA GLN A 249 -12.02 0.85 -1.05
C GLN A 249 -13.53 1.05 -1.11
N GLU A 250 -13.99 2.24 -0.79
CA GLU A 250 -15.40 2.66 -0.87
C GLU A 250 -15.91 2.57 -2.30
N GLN A 251 -15.11 2.94 -3.29
CA GLN A 251 -15.47 2.79 -4.70
C GLN A 251 -15.59 1.33 -5.11
N VAL A 252 -14.72 0.45 -4.60
CA VAL A 252 -14.82 -1.00 -4.82
C VAL A 252 -16.14 -1.53 -4.26
N MET A 253 -16.51 -1.13 -3.04
CA MET A 253 -17.76 -1.54 -2.41
C MET A 253 -18.98 -1.00 -3.15
N GLN A 254 -18.96 0.27 -3.56
CA GLN A 254 -20.03 0.88 -4.35
C GLN A 254 -20.19 0.18 -5.71
N MET A 255 -19.08 -0.14 -6.38
CA MET A 255 -19.13 -0.92 -7.63
C MET A 255 -19.73 -2.30 -7.42
N ALA A 256 -19.35 -3.00 -6.36
CA ALA A 256 -19.94 -4.28 -6.03
C ALA A 256 -21.47 -4.18 -5.81
N GLN A 257 -21.92 -3.14 -5.13
CA GLN A 257 -23.36 -2.90 -4.89
C GLN A 257 -24.11 -2.55 -6.19
N ILE A 258 -23.60 -1.56 -6.91
CA ILE A 258 -24.33 -0.96 -8.05
C ILE A 258 -24.25 -1.88 -9.28
N VAL A 259 -23.09 -2.45 -9.57
CA VAL A 259 -22.88 -3.31 -10.73
C VAL A 259 -23.22 -4.76 -10.39
N GLY A 260 -22.64 -5.28 -9.31
CA GLY A 260 -22.75 -6.68 -8.91
C GLY A 260 -23.98 -7.02 -8.07
N GLY A 261 -24.81 -6.03 -7.69
CA GLY A 261 -26.02 -6.26 -6.89
C GLY A 261 -25.75 -6.73 -5.46
N TYR A 262 -24.56 -6.48 -4.93
CA TYR A 262 -24.22 -6.88 -3.57
C TYR A 262 -24.97 -6.06 -2.51
N THR A 263 -25.28 -6.66 -1.38
CA THR A 263 -25.60 -5.90 -0.18
C THR A 263 -24.34 -5.21 0.35
N LEU A 264 -24.47 -4.21 1.22
CA LEU A 264 -23.34 -3.51 1.85
C LEU A 264 -22.39 -4.50 2.57
N GLY A 265 -22.94 -5.45 3.33
CA GLY A 265 -22.14 -6.49 4.00
C GLY A 265 -21.45 -7.43 3.03
N GLY A 266 -22.12 -7.82 1.93
CA GLY A 266 -21.51 -8.61 0.86
C GLY A 266 -20.37 -7.88 0.15
N ALA A 267 -20.52 -6.60 -0.10
CA ALA A 267 -19.48 -5.76 -0.69
C ALA A 267 -18.25 -5.63 0.24
N ASP A 268 -18.45 -5.55 1.58
CA ASP A 268 -17.35 -5.56 2.53
C ASP A 268 -16.62 -6.92 2.57
N LEU A 269 -17.34 -8.01 2.45
CA LEU A 269 -16.73 -9.35 2.33
C LEU A 269 -15.88 -9.46 1.07
N LEU A 270 -16.35 -8.96 -0.10
CA LEU A 270 -15.56 -8.89 -1.32
C LEU A 270 -14.30 -8.06 -1.12
N ARG A 271 -14.42 -6.87 -0.54
CA ARG A 271 -13.27 -5.99 -0.25
C ARG A 271 -12.22 -6.70 0.62
N ARG A 272 -12.65 -7.43 1.65
CA ARG A 272 -11.77 -8.22 2.53
C ARG A 272 -11.10 -9.39 1.79
N ALA A 273 -11.83 -10.09 0.93
CA ALA A 273 -11.29 -11.17 0.10
C ALA A 273 -10.20 -10.66 -0.86
N MET A 274 -10.43 -9.51 -1.50
CA MET A 274 -9.43 -8.83 -2.34
C MET A 274 -8.16 -8.47 -1.54
N GLY A 275 -8.32 -7.97 -0.32
CA GLY A 275 -7.20 -7.64 0.57
C GLY A 275 -6.39 -8.86 1.00
N LYS A 276 -7.05 -9.97 1.32
CA LYS A 276 -6.42 -11.23 1.75
C LYS A 276 -5.81 -12.03 0.60
N LYS A 277 -6.14 -11.69 -0.66
CA LYS A 277 -5.66 -12.35 -1.90
C LYS A 277 -5.85 -13.87 -1.89
N LYS A 278 -6.98 -14.34 -1.41
CA LYS A 278 -7.33 -15.75 -1.43
C LYS A 278 -8.02 -16.12 -2.75
N PRO A 279 -7.39 -16.94 -3.61
CA PRO A 279 -7.92 -17.23 -4.95
C PRO A 279 -9.31 -17.88 -4.93
N GLU A 280 -9.56 -18.78 -3.97
CA GLU A 280 -10.81 -19.50 -3.84
C GLU A 280 -11.99 -18.57 -3.48
N GLU A 281 -11.80 -17.68 -2.49
CA GLU A 281 -12.80 -16.67 -2.13
C GLU A 281 -13.04 -15.70 -3.31
N MET A 282 -12.00 -15.32 -4.03
CA MET A 282 -12.11 -14.45 -5.20
C MET A 282 -12.87 -15.11 -6.36
N ALA A 283 -12.69 -16.43 -6.58
CA ALA A 283 -13.44 -17.15 -7.61
C ALA A 283 -14.93 -17.14 -7.33
N GLN A 284 -15.35 -17.40 -6.07
CA GLN A 284 -16.75 -17.33 -5.66
C GLN A 284 -17.34 -15.93 -5.86
N HIS A 285 -16.61 -14.90 -5.45
CA HIS A 285 -17.05 -13.52 -5.64
C HIS A 285 -17.15 -13.13 -7.12
N ARG A 286 -16.29 -13.66 -7.99
CA ARG A 286 -16.39 -13.45 -9.43
C ARG A 286 -17.72 -13.92 -10.00
N ASP A 287 -18.14 -15.11 -9.64
CA ASP A 287 -19.38 -15.68 -10.14
C ASP A 287 -20.61 -14.91 -9.62
N ILE A 288 -20.61 -14.53 -8.33
CA ILE A 288 -21.66 -13.69 -7.74
C ILE A 288 -21.74 -12.33 -8.44
N PHE A 289 -20.56 -11.70 -8.70
CA PHE A 289 -20.51 -10.41 -9.37
C PHE A 289 -21.05 -10.47 -10.79
N LEU A 290 -20.67 -11.48 -11.58
CA LEU A 290 -21.12 -11.66 -12.94
C LEU A 290 -22.63 -11.93 -13.03
N ASP A 291 -23.18 -12.74 -12.13
CA ASP A 291 -24.63 -13.00 -12.06
C ASP A 291 -25.40 -11.71 -11.70
N GLY A 292 -24.93 -10.96 -10.71
CA GLY A 292 -25.53 -9.67 -10.34
C GLY A 292 -25.43 -8.64 -11.45
N ALA A 293 -24.29 -8.52 -12.11
CA ALA A 293 -24.09 -7.63 -13.23
C ALA A 293 -25.03 -7.96 -14.42
N GLY A 294 -25.22 -9.25 -14.70
CA GLY A 294 -26.19 -9.72 -15.71
C GLY A 294 -27.61 -9.29 -15.39
N LYS A 295 -28.04 -9.42 -14.11
CA LYS A 295 -29.35 -8.94 -13.65
C LYS A 295 -29.50 -7.43 -13.76
N ASN A 296 -28.41 -6.68 -13.64
CA ASN A 296 -28.36 -5.23 -13.83
C ASN A 296 -28.15 -4.79 -15.29
N GLY A 297 -28.27 -5.72 -16.25
CA GLY A 297 -28.27 -5.42 -17.69
C GLY A 297 -26.87 -5.31 -18.31
N LEU A 298 -25.80 -5.70 -17.62
CA LEU A 298 -24.48 -5.76 -18.21
C LEU A 298 -24.25 -7.12 -18.90
N THR A 299 -23.61 -7.08 -20.06
CA THR A 299 -23.16 -8.32 -20.71
C THR A 299 -21.91 -8.87 -19.98
N PRO A 300 -21.66 -10.20 -20.01
CA PRO A 300 -20.48 -10.79 -19.38
C PRO A 300 -19.14 -10.20 -19.86
N ALA A 301 -19.11 -9.66 -21.08
CA ALA A 301 -17.94 -8.99 -21.65
C ALA A 301 -17.70 -7.58 -21.04
N LYS A 302 -18.72 -6.97 -20.44
CA LYS A 302 -18.64 -5.64 -19.82
C LYS A 302 -18.59 -5.69 -18.29
N ALA A 303 -18.98 -6.81 -17.71
CA ALA A 303 -18.91 -7.10 -16.28
C ALA A 303 -17.54 -7.71 -15.89
#